data_55d27cd4ef8b30ad89a11bae020d4b15
#
_entry.id   55d27cd4ef8b30ad89a11bae020d4b15
#
_cell.length_a   1.000
_cell.length_b   1.000
_cell.length_c   1.000
_cell.angle_alpha   90.00
_cell.angle_beta   90.00
_cell.angle_gamma   90.00
#
_symmetry.space_group_name_H-M   'P 1'
#
loop_
_entity.id
_entity.type
_entity.pdbx_description
1 polymer ?
#
loop_
_entity_poly.entity_id
_entity_poly.type
_entity_poly.pdbx_seq_one_letter_code
_entity_poly.pdbx_strand_id
1 'polypeptide(L)'
;AFVFSLMLSKEVPKRFFPDSDRPQILVYTQLPAGTSQREMTRQMKGVFETLNDKELFSNIESFSGYVGFGGPRFVLSLAPEDAADNMGFIIINITDIEEQDNSIEKLRITLNDRFPGMFFRVNKMFLGSSDSSEINLQVVGPDSDVIYAKAQELVDRLHKIPGAIDIRTDWQNRTLKILI
;
A
#
# COMPACT_ATOMS: atom_id res chain seq x y z
N ALA A 1 -34.10 -28.16 2.03
CA ALA A 1 -33.78 -26.74 1.79
C ALA A 1 -32.76 -26.22 2.80
N PHE A 2 -32.97 -26.32 4.14
CA PHE A 2 -32.12 -25.74 5.19
C PHE A 2 -30.68 -26.30 5.18
N VAL A 3 -30.50 -27.62 5.09
CA VAL A 3 -29.19 -28.28 5.03
C VAL A 3 -28.40 -27.88 3.79
N PHE A 4 -29.08 -27.73 2.66
CA PHE A 4 -28.47 -27.26 1.40
C PHE A 4 -28.03 -25.79 1.49
N SER A 5 -28.83 -24.95 2.12
CA SER A 5 -28.48 -23.55 2.40
C SER A 5 -27.26 -23.42 3.31
N LEU A 6 -27.14 -24.28 4.32
CA LEU A 6 -25.95 -24.32 5.22
C LEU A 6 -24.69 -24.82 4.49
N MET A 7 -24.81 -25.71 3.53
CA MET A 7 -23.66 -26.14 2.70
C MET A 7 -23.18 -24.99 1.78
N LEU A 8 -24.10 -24.30 1.11
CA LEU A 8 -23.78 -23.15 0.27
C LEU A 8 -23.18 -21.98 1.05
N SER A 9 -23.58 -21.78 2.30
CA SER A 9 -23.03 -20.69 3.14
C SER A 9 -21.54 -20.85 3.47
N LYS A 10 -20.97 -22.05 3.32
CA LYS A 10 -19.53 -22.27 3.53
C LYS A 10 -18.66 -21.76 2.37
N GLU A 11 -19.24 -21.64 1.18
CA GLU A 11 -18.55 -21.16 -0.01
C GLU A 11 -18.61 -19.62 -0.15
N VAL A 12 -19.44 -18.96 0.65
CA VAL A 12 -19.51 -17.49 0.67
C VAL A 12 -18.30 -16.96 1.42
N PRO A 13 -17.42 -16.18 0.77
CA PRO A 13 -16.27 -15.58 1.43
C PRO A 13 -16.75 -14.63 2.55
N LYS A 14 -16.31 -14.91 3.78
CA LYS A 14 -16.65 -14.11 4.94
C LYS A 14 -15.64 -12.98 5.06
N ARG A 15 -15.95 -11.80 4.55
CA ARG A 15 -15.20 -10.58 4.80
C ARG A 15 -16.01 -9.65 5.68
N PHE A 16 -15.35 -8.97 6.61
CA PHE A 16 -16.02 -8.02 7.51
C PHE A 16 -16.49 -6.78 6.75
N PHE A 17 -15.66 -6.30 5.82
CA PHE A 17 -16.02 -5.27 4.84
C PHE A 17 -15.67 -5.77 3.44
N PRO A 18 -16.58 -5.63 2.46
CA PRO A 18 -16.28 -5.95 1.08
C PRO A 18 -15.34 -4.91 0.46
N ASP A 19 -14.55 -5.34 -0.52
CA ASP A 19 -13.84 -4.42 -1.39
C ASP A 19 -14.85 -3.55 -2.16
N SER A 20 -14.41 -2.40 -2.65
CA SER A 20 -15.24 -1.55 -3.49
C SER A 20 -15.39 -2.14 -4.89
N ASP A 21 -16.59 -2.06 -5.47
CA ASP A 21 -16.86 -2.39 -6.87
C ASP A 21 -16.37 -1.31 -7.85
N ARG A 22 -15.53 -0.38 -7.40
CA ARG A 22 -14.97 0.67 -8.25
C ARG A 22 -13.70 0.18 -8.96
N PRO A 23 -13.53 0.47 -10.24
CA PRO A 23 -12.34 0.10 -11.00
C PRO A 23 -11.15 1.02 -10.66
N GLN A 24 -10.86 1.16 -9.37
CA GLN A 24 -9.82 2.03 -8.83
C GLN A 24 -8.82 1.24 -8.01
N ILE A 25 -7.54 1.51 -8.27
CA ILE A 25 -6.41 0.95 -7.52
C ILE A 25 -5.72 2.09 -6.77
N LEU A 26 -5.45 1.86 -5.50
CA LEU A 26 -4.73 2.79 -4.63
C LEU A 26 -3.28 2.32 -4.48
N VAL A 27 -2.34 3.22 -4.76
CA VAL A 27 -0.91 2.96 -4.61
C VAL A 27 -0.34 3.95 -3.61
N TYR A 28 0.07 3.45 -2.46
CA TYR A 28 0.83 4.20 -1.47
C TYR A 28 2.30 3.97 -1.72
N THR A 29 3.06 5.05 -1.73
CA THR A 29 4.50 4.99 -2.00
C THR A 29 5.28 5.66 -0.89
N GLN A 30 6.42 5.07 -0.52
CA GLN A 30 7.26 5.61 0.54
C GLN A 30 8.73 5.39 0.24
N LEU A 31 9.53 6.43 0.43
CA LEU A 31 10.99 6.36 0.47
C LEU A 31 11.48 6.27 1.92
N PRO A 32 12.72 5.84 2.17
CA PRO A 32 13.29 5.85 3.51
C PRO A 32 13.14 7.20 4.21
N ALA A 33 12.92 7.17 5.53
CA ALA A 33 12.81 8.37 6.33
C ALA A 33 14.05 9.25 6.18
N GLY A 34 13.87 10.58 6.17
CA GLY A 34 14.94 11.54 5.89
C GLY A 34 15.14 11.87 4.41
N THR A 35 14.43 11.20 3.51
CA THR A 35 14.43 11.56 2.08
C THR A 35 13.69 12.88 1.88
N SER A 36 14.27 13.77 1.07
CA SER A 36 13.66 15.06 0.77
C SER A 36 12.49 14.93 -0.20
N GLN A 37 11.55 15.88 -0.12
CA GLN A 37 10.42 15.95 -1.06
C GLN A 37 10.89 16.10 -2.53
N ARG A 38 12.05 16.74 -2.77
CA ARG A 38 12.64 16.82 -4.12
C ARG A 38 12.98 15.45 -4.67
N GLU A 39 13.60 14.60 -3.86
CA GLU A 39 13.94 13.24 -4.27
C GLU A 39 12.67 12.40 -4.47
N MET A 40 11.70 12.52 -3.57
CA MET A 40 10.40 11.87 -3.73
C MET A 40 9.73 12.29 -5.04
N THR A 41 9.73 13.58 -5.37
CA THR A 41 9.20 14.09 -6.63
C THR A 41 9.94 13.52 -7.85
N ARG A 42 11.25 13.36 -7.76
CA ARG A 42 12.07 12.78 -8.84
C ARG A 42 11.69 11.32 -9.08
N GLN A 43 11.58 10.53 -8.03
CA GLN A 43 11.19 9.13 -8.12
C GLN A 43 9.75 8.96 -8.64
N MET A 44 8.83 9.78 -8.14
CA MET A 44 7.43 9.75 -8.59
C MET A 44 7.27 10.08 -10.08
N LYS A 45 8.12 10.94 -10.65
CA LYS A 45 8.13 11.16 -12.11
C LYS A 45 8.44 9.88 -12.87
N GLY A 46 9.43 9.11 -12.45
CA GLY A 46 9.74 7.81 -13.04
C GLY A 46 8.58 6.80 -12.90
N VAL A 47 7.89 6.82 -11.76
CA VAL A 47 6.67 6.01 -11.56
C VAL A 47 5.58 6.43 -12.56
N PHE A 48 5.34 7.73 -12.72
CA PHE A 48 4.33 8.23 -13.68
C PHE A 48 4.67 7.89 -15.12
N GLU A 49 5.95 7.96 -15.51
CA GLU A 49 6.41 7.51 -16.83
C GLU A 49 6.14 6.02 -17.03
N THR A 50 6.39 5.21 -16.00
CA THR A 50 6.09 3.77 -16.04
C THR A 50 4.58 3.49 -16.16
N LEU A 51 3.73 4.22 -15.46
CA LEU A 51 2.27 4.08 -15.54
C LEU A 51 1.69 4.55 -16.87
N ASN A 52 2.34 5.50 -17.56
CA ASN A 52 1.96 5.96 -18.88
C ASN A 52 2.38 5.01 -20.02
N ASP A 53 3.22 4.04 -19.73
CA ASP A 53 3.65 3.05 -20.72
C ASP A 53 2.50 2.10 -21.07
N LYS A 54 1.88 2.32 -22.22
CA LYS A 54 0.72 1.55 -22.70
C LYS A 54 1.07 0.13 -23.15
N GLU A 55 2.33 -0.18 -23.42
CA GLU A 55 2.79 -1.54 -23.68
C GLU A 55 2.79 -2.36 -22.38
N LEU A 56 3.11 -1.70 -21.25
CA LEU A 56 3.07 -2.32 -19.94
C LEU A 56 1.65 -2.32 -19.36
N PHE A 57 0.95 -1.20 -19.41
CA PHE A 57 -0.32 -0.99 -18.73
C PHE A 57 -1.40 -0.47 -19.68
N SER A 58 -1.86 -1.32 -20.60
CA SER A 58 -2.90 -0.98 -21.59
C SER A 58 -4.26 -0.67 -20.94
N ASN A 59 -4.53 -1.24 -19.78
CA ASN A 59 -5.81 -1.12 -19.07
C ASN A 59 -5.89 0.06 -18.08
N ILE A 60 -4.81 0.82 -17.89
CA ILE A 60 -4.86 2.07 -17.14
C ILE A 60 -5.53 3.15 -18.00
N GLU A 61 -6.69 3.62 -17.58
CA GLU A 61 -7.41 4.72 -18.23
C GLU A 61 -6.79 6.07 -17.87
N SER A 62 -6.64 6.31 -16.56
CA SER A 62 -6.08 7.54 -16.02
C SER A 62 -5.49 7.31 -14.61
N PHE A 63 -4.65 8.21 -14.17
CA PHE A 63 -4.19 8.23 -12.78
C PHE A 63 -3.96 9.67 -12.29
N SER A 64 -4.03 9.83 -10.97
CA SER A 64 -3.69 11.08 -10.28
C SER A 64 -2.71 10.76 -9.16
N GLY A 65 -1.59 11.49 -9.11
CA GLY A 65 -0.55 11.27 -8.12
C GLY A 65 -0.29 12.50 -7.26
N TYR A 66 -0.01 12.26 -5.99
CA TYR A 66 0.28 13.25 -4.97
C TYR A 66 1.64 12.96 -4.35
N VAL A 67 2.44 14.01 -4.12
CA VAL A 67 3.80 13.91 -3.56
C VAL A 67 3.88 14.71 -2.27
N GLY A 68 4.42 14.11 -1.22
CA GLY A 68 4.49 14.73 0.11
C GLY A 68 3.14 14.80 0.82
N PHE A 69 2.14 14.09 0.30
CA PHE A 69 0.77 14.15 0.79
C PHE A 69 0.07 12.80 0.56
N GLY A 70 -0.67 12.32 1.54
CA GLY A 70 -1.38 11.02 1.49
C GLY A 70 -2.66 11.01 0.65
N GLY A 71 -2.86 12.04 -0.19
CA GLY A 71 -4.04 12.19 -1.04
C GLY A 71 -5.24 12.83 -0.32
N PRO A 72 -6.19 13.38 -1.08
CA PRO A 72 -7.42 13.93 -0.51
C PRO A 72 -8.35 12.81 -0.04
N ARG A 73 -9.21 13.11 0.92
CA ARG A 73 -10.27 12.22 1.37
C ARG A 73 -11.42 12.22 0.37
N PHE A 74 -11.31 11.45 -0.69
CA PHE A 74 -12.33 11.37 -1.75
C PHE A 74 -13.44 10.33 -1.49
N VAL A 75 -13.26 9.47 -0.48
CA VAL A 75 -14.32 8.61 0.07
C VAL A 75 -14.32 8.70 1.60
N LEU A 76 -15.50 8.56 2.19
CA LEU A 76 -15.67 8.76 3.64
C LEU A 76 -14.85 7.76 4.48
N SER A 77 -14.68 6.55 3.99
CA SER A 77 -13.92 5.47 4.65
C SER A 77 -12.40 5.63 4.53
N LEU A 78 -11.91 6.47 3.61
CA LEU A 78 -10.46 6.69 3.47
C LEU A 78 -9.99 7.72 4.50
N ALA A 79 -9.10 7.33 5.41
CA ALA A 79 -8.32 8.26 6.20
C ALA A 79 -7.01 8.54 5.44
N PRO A 80 -6.79 9.78 4.97
CA PRO A 80 -5.51 10.13 4.37
C PRO A 80 -4.38 9.94 5.38
N GLU A 81 -3.24 9.45 4.91
CA GLU A 81 -2.02 9.44 5.72
C GLU A 81 -1.52 10.88 5.93
N ASP A 82 -0.88 11.16 7.06
CA ASP A 82 -0.33 12.47 7.36
C ASP A 82 0.73 12.87 6.31
N ALA A 83 0.83 14.17 6.03
CA ALA A 83 1.80 14.66 5.07
C ALA A 83 3.23 14.40 5.54
N ALA A 84 4.07 13.86 4.66
CA ALA A 84 5.50 13.63 4.90
C ALA A 84 6.29 13.74 3.59
N ASP A 85 7.49 14.31 3.66
CA ASP A 85 8.33 14.59 2.49
C ASP A 85 8.70 13.35 1.67
N ASN A 86 8.75 12.19 2.33
CA ASN A 86 9.19 10.92 1.77
C ASN A 86 8.03 10.02 1.31
N MET A 87 6.81 10.54 1.22
CA MET A 87 5.65 9.74 0.82
C MET A 87 4.94 10.29 -0.41
N GLY A 88 4.20 9.42 -1.07
CA GLY A 88 3.32 9.76 -2.17
C GLY A 88 2.13 8.82 -2.24
N PHE A 89 1.13 9.25 -2.97
CA PHE A 89 -0.10 8.52 -3.15
C PHE A 89 -0.58 8.62 -4.59
N ILE A 90 -1.04 7.52 -5.17
CA ILE A 90 -1.55 7.49 -6.55
C ILE A 90 -2.89 6.78 -6.55
N ILE A 91 -3.85 7.39 -7.25
CA ILE A 91 -5.12 6.75 -7.60
C ILE A 91 -5.04 6.39 -9.08
N ILE A 92 -5.26 5.13 -9.40
CA ILE A 92 -5.26 4.63 -10.76
C ILE A 92 -6.67 4.17 -11.11
N ASN A 93 -7.23 4.68 -12.19
CA ASN A 93 -8.48 4.21 -12.77
C ASN A 93 -8.16 3.22 -13.87
N ILE A 94 -8.80 2.04 -13.83
CA ILE A 94 -8.66 1.01 -14.85
C ILE A 94 -9.96 0.86 -15.66
N THR A 95 -9.83 0.38 -16.88
CA THR A 95 -10.99 0.24 -17.79
C THR A 95 -11.89 -0.94 -17.45
N ASP A 96 -11.32 -2.01 -16.87
CA ASP A 96 -12.04 -3.24 -16.59
C ASP A 96 -11.80 -3.70 -15.14
N ILE A 97 -12.88 -3.82 -14.39
CA ILE A 97 -12.85 -4.25 -12.99
C ILE A 97 -12.49 -5.74 -12.85
N GLU A 98 -12.81 -6.57 -13.84
CA GLU A 98 -12.50 -8.01 -13.80
C GLU A 98 -10.99 -8.24 -13.86
N GLU A 99 -10.25 -7.31 -14.48
CA GLU A 99 -8.78 -7.34 -14.54
C GLU A 99 -8.08 -6.67 -13.35
N GLN A 100 -8.83 -6.21 -12.35
CA GLN A 100 -8.26 -5.42 -11.24
C GLN A 100 -7.21 -6.19 -10.44
N ASP A 101 -7.45 -7.46 -10.12
CA ASP A 101 -6.52 -8.29 -9.34
C ASP A 101 -5.21 -8.54 -10.12
N ASN A 102 -5.33 -8.85 -11.41
CA ASN A 102 -4.18 -9.02 -12.29
C ASN A 102 -3.37 -7.72 -12.43
N SER A 103 -4.07 -6.60 -12.50
CA SER A 103 -3.45 -5.26 -12.60
C SER A 103 -2.70 -4.91 -11.32
N ILE A 104 -3.26 -5.20 -10.15
CA ILE A 104 -2.62 -4.98 -8.85
C ILE A 104 -1.33 -5.80 -8.75
N GLU A 105 -1.38 -7.08 -9.10
CA GLU A 105 -0.20 -7.94 -9.05
C GLU A 105 0.89 -7.48 -10.03
N LYS A 106 0.50 -7.13 -11.26
CA LYS A 106 1.41 -6.61 -12.26
C LYS A 106 2.05 -5.27 -11.84
N LEU A 107 1.25 -4.36 -11.27
CA LEU A 107 1.74 -3.10 -10.72
C LEU A 107 2.74 -3.35 -9.59
N ARG A 108 2.41 -4.23 -8.64
CA ARG A 108 3.28 -4.58 -7.52
C ARG A 108 4.63 -5.10 -7.99
N ILE A 109 4.65 -6.08 -8.88
CA ILE A 109 5.89 -6.64 -9.43
C ILE A 109 6.68 -5.58 -10.18
N THR A 110 6.04 -4.88 -11.12
CA THR A 110 6.73 -3.90 -11.99
C THR A 110 7.32 -2.73 -11.19
N LEU A 111 6.56 -2.19 -10.22
CA LEU A 111 7.02 -1.05 -9.44
C LEU A 111 8.16 -1.43 -8.48
N ASN A 112 8.07 -2.59 -7.81
CA ASN A 112 9.15 -3.06 -6.95
C ASN A 112 10.43 -3.38 -7.74
N ASP A 113 10.33 -3.95 -8.93
CA ASP A 113 11.49 -4.27 -9.78
C ASP A 113 12.17 -3.00 -10.32
N ARG A 114 11.38 -2.01 -10.74
CA ARG A 114 11.92 -0.76 -11.32
C ARG A 114 12.40 0.24 -10.28
N PHE A 115 11.83 0.21 -9.07
CA PHE A 115 12.12 1.17 -8.00
C PHE A 115 12.46 0.47 -6.68
N PRO A 116 13.54 -0.31 -6.61
CA PRO A 116 13.86 -1.14 -5.43
C PRO A 116 14.15 -0.33 -4.15
N GLY A 117 14.36 0.99 -4.29
CA GLY A 117 14.54 1.91 -3.15
C GLY A 117 13.24 2.51 -2.61
N MET A 118 12.09 2.21 -3.23
CA MET A 118 10.78 2.67 -2.79
C MET A 118 9.94 1.51 -2.25
N PHE A 119 9.18 1.78 -1.23
CA PHE A 119 8.13 0.86 -0.80
C PHE A 119 6.83 1.19 -1.53
N PHE A 120 6.15 0.16 -2.02
CA PHE A 120 4.85 0.27 -2.67
C PHE A 120 3.84 -0.63 -1.99
N ARG A 121 2.68 -0.06 -1.66
CA ARG A 121 1.50 -0.81 -1.24
C ARG A 121 0.40 -0.58 -2.27
N VAL A 122 0.01 -1.62 -2.97
CA VAL A 122 -0.95 -1.57 -4.09
C VAL A 122 -2.20 -2.34 -3.68
N ASN A 123 -3.31 -1.64 -3.50
CA ASN A 123 -4.54 -2.20 -2.98
C ASN A 123 -5.76 -1.78 -3.81
N LYS A 124 -6.82 -2.58 -3.75
CA LYS A 124 -8.17 -2.14 -4.15
C LYS A 124 -8.62 -0.99 -3.25
N MET A 125 -9.56 -0.20 -3.75
CA MET A 125 -10.27 0.71 -2.88
C MET A 125 -11.07 -0.09 -1.85
N PHE A 126 -10.92 0.28 -0.59
CA PHE A 126 -11.55 -0.39 0.54
C PHE A 126 -12.67 0.48 1.13
N LEU A 127 -13.81 -0.13 1.47
CA LEU A 127 -14.98 0.57 2.00
C LEU A 127 -15.07 0.54 3.53
N GLY A 128 -14.10 -0.10 4.20
CA GLY A 128 -14.06 -0.23 5.65
C GLY A 128 -13.38 0.94 6.38
N SER A 129 -13.12 0.76 7.67
CA SER A 129 -12.33 1.72 8.45
C SER A 129 -10.89 1.77 7.90
N SER A 130 -10.27 2.90 8.09
CA SER A 130 -9.08 3.40 7.39
C SER A 130 -7.80 2.58 7.48
N ASP A 131 -7.74 1.53 8.27
CA ASP A 131 -6.58 0.66 8.35
C ASP A 131 -6.76 -0.50 7.37
N SER A 132 -6.05 -0.41 6.25
CA SER A 132 -6.04 -1.45 5.22
C SER A 132 -5.12 -2.64 5.57
N SER A 133 -4.53 -2.65 6.75
CA SER A 133 -3.72 -3.76 7.23
C SER A 133 -4.62 -4.85 7.80
N GLU A 134 -4.58 -6.05 7.22
CA GLU A 134 -5.35 -7.19 7.75
C GLU A 134 -4.80 -7.68 9.09
N ILE A 135 -3.49 -7.47 9.33
CA ILE A 135 -2.81 -7.86 10.56
C ILE A 135 -2.03 -6.66 11.10
N ASN A 136 -2.32 -6.26 12.31
CA ASN A 136 -1.58 -5.22 13.05
C ASN A 136 -0.95 -5.87 14.30
N LEU A 137 0.38 -5.87 14.36
CA LEU A 137 1.16 -6.40 15.47
C LEU A 137 1.81 -5.26 16.24
N GLN A 138 1.48 -5.13 17.50
CA GLN A 138 2.01 -4.08 18.36
C GLN A 138 3.11 -4.61 19.28
N VAL A 139 4.29 -4.00 19.23
CA VAL A 139 5.40 -4.27 20.15
C VAL A 139 5.45 -3.14 21.17
N VAL A 140 5.29 -3.47 22.46
CA VAL A 140 5.25 -2.49 23.56
C VAL A 140 6.34 -2.78 24.57
N GLY A 141 7.00 -1.74 25.07
CA GLY A 141 8.04 -1.87 26.10
C GLY A 141 8.53 -0.50 26.58
N PRO A 142 9.33 -0.46 27.65
CA PRO A 142 9.84 0.80 28.20
C PRO A 142 11.06 1.35 27.46
N ASP A 143 11.79 0.51 26.70
CA ASP A 143 13.04 0.86 26.04
C ASP A 143 12.88 0.85 24.52
N SER A 144 13.09 2.02 23.89
CA SER A 144 12.90 2.23 22.45
C SER A 144 13.88 1.41 21.59
N ASP A 145 15.11 1.18 22.06
CA ASP A 145 16.10 0.44 21.30
C ASP A 145 15.77 -1.06 21.29
N VAL A 146 15.27 -1.57 22.42
CA VAL A 146 14.80 -2.95 22.54
C VAL A 146 13.54 -3.15 21.68
N ILE A 147 12.60 -2.22 21.72
CA ILE A 147 11.38 -2.27 20.88
C ILE A 147 11.75 -2.30 19.42
N TYR A 148 12.64 -1.40 18.97
CA TYR A 148 13.08 -1.34 17.58
C TYR A 148 13.73 -2.66 17.13
N ALA A 149 14.66 -3.19 17.94
CA ALA A 149 15.34 -4.45 17.63
C ALA A 149 14.33 -5.62 17.52
N LYS A 150 13.36 -5.69 18.43
CA LYS A 150 12.31 -6.72 18.42
C LYS A 150 11.33 -6.57 17.26
N ALA A 151 11.00 -5.35 16.88
CA ALA A 151 10.19 -5.09 15.69
C ALA A 151 10.90 -5.54 14.41
N GLN A 152 12.20 -5.26 14.26
CA GLN A 152 12.99 -5.75 13.13
C GLN A 152 13.06 -7.27 13.09
N GLU A 153 13.31 -7.94 14.22
CA GLU A 153 13.28 -9.40 14.29
C GLU A 153 11.92 -9.97 13.83
N LEU A 154 10.83 -9.31 14.21
CA LEU A 154 9.48 -9.70 13.79
C LEU A 154 9.27 -9.51 12.27
N VAL A 155 9.72 -8.40 11.71
CA VAL A 155 9.68 -8.14 10.26
C VAL A 155 10.44 -9.22 9.50
N ASP A 156 11.67 -9.57 9.96
CA ASP A 156 12.49 -10.61 9.33
C ASP A 156 11.81 -11.99 9.36
N ARG A 157 11.06 -12.27 10.42
CA ARG A 157 10.26 -13.51 10.53
C ARG A 157 9.07 -13.50 9.60
N LEU A 158 8.35 -12.37 9.51
CA LEU A 158 7.18 -12.21 8.64
C LEU A 158 7.56 -12.37 7.17
N HIS A 159 8.69 -11.83 6.72
CA HIS A 159 9.21 -12.02 5.35
C HIS A 159 9.44 -13.48 4.95
N LYS A 160 9.58 -14.39 5.92
CA LYS A 160 9.75 -15.84 5.68
C LYS A 160 8.42 -16.58 5.54
N ILE A 161 7.30 -15.92 5.80
CA ILE A 161 5.97 -16.51 5.72
C ILE A 161 5.48 -16.40 4.28
N PRO A 162 5.18 -17.52 3.59
CA PRO A 162 4.62 -17.47 2.25
C PRO A 162 3.28 -16.73 2.24
N GLY A 163 3.14 -15.77 1.31
CA GLY A 163 1.92 -14.97 1.19
C GLY A 163 1.85 -13.74 2.09
N ALA A 164 2.83 -13.50 2.97
CA ALA A 164 2.93 -12.25 3.69
C ALA A 164 3.46 -11.15 2.75
N ILE A 165 2.67 -10.12 2.55
CA ILE A 165 2.97 -9.00 1.66
C ILE A 165 2.85 -7.67 2.41
N ASP A 166 3.41 -6.60 1.88
CA ASP A 166 3.31 -5.23 2.39
C ASP A 166 3.75 -5.09 3.87
N ILE A 167 4.76 -5.86 4.29
CA ILE A 167 5.29 -5.86 5.65
C ILE A 167 6.02 -4.55 5.91
N ARG A 168 5.62 -3.82 6.95
CA ARG A 168 6.20 -2.53 7.31
C ARG A 168 6.16 -2.29 8.82
N THR A 169 6.94 -1.32 9.29
CA THR A 169 6.86 -0.78 10.65
C THR A 169 6.51 0.71 10.61
N ASP A 170 5.78 1.20 11.59
CA ASP A 170 5.45 2.62 11.72
C ASP A 170 6.69 3.47 12.02
N TRP A 171 7.73 2.88 12.58
CA TRP A 171 8.94 3.61 12.95
C TRP A 171 9.91 3.83 11.79
N GLN A 172 9.71 3.18 10.65
CA GLN A 172 10.61 3.29 9.50
C GLN A 172 12.10 3.06 9.86
N ASN A 173 13.02 3.59 9.05
CA ASN A 173 14.46 3.57 9.36
C ASN A 173 14.83 4.73 10.31
N ARG A 174 15.86 4.51 11.12
CA ARG A 174 16.42 5.58 11.96
C ARG A 174 17.16 6.62 11.12
N THR A 175 16.96 7.87 11.45
CA THR A 175 17.62 9.02 10.80
C THR A 175 18.40 9.84 11.84
N LEU A 176 19.51 10.45 11.41
CA LEU A 176 20.23 11.42 12.23
C LEU A 176 19.54 12.77 12.11
N LYS A 177 19.12 13.35 13.25
CA LYS A 177 18.63 14.72 13.33
C LYS A 177 19.72 15.62 13.90
N ILE A 178 20.18 16.56 13.11
CA ILE A 178 21.07 17.63 13.60
C ILE A 178 20.19 18.76 14.14
N LEU A 179 20.35 19.05 15.42
CA LEU A 179 19.74 20.23 16.05
C LEU A 179 20.77 21.35 15.99
N ILE A 180 20.46 22.41 15.27
CA ILE A 180 21.26 23.62 15.15
C ILE A 180 20.69 24.68 16.08
#